data_fd1b71a4fa35aef82df41ebdbb991a10
#
_entry.id   fd1b71a4fa35aef82df41ebdbb991a10
#
_cell.length_a   1.000
_cell.length_b   1.000
_cell.length_c   1.000
_cell.angle_alpha   90.00
_cell.angle_beta   90.00
_cell.angle_gamma   90.00
#
_symmetry.space_group_name_H-M   'P 1'
#
loop_
_entity.id
_entity.type
_entity.pdbx_description
1 polymer ?
#
loop_
_entity_poly.entity_id
_entity_poly.type
_entity_poly.pdbx_seq_one_letter_code
_entity_poly.pdbx_strand_id
1 'polypeptide(L)'
;MCSCCTDFQKKMVSFGCSAFLVLFAIVLGTLWPTMSSKLLHDKLVIKNGSVNYQNWIKTPIPMFLEVYLFNWTNADDLHKFPTVKPHFQELGPYVFHEVHERKNLVWNDNNTVTFNQRRTWHFDPDRSNGTLDDRVTNLNVISLNVAYFMRDSNYFLKKATDMVVELDGTFLWRGKTVRELLFDGFEDPLLDLLKTLNDTIKVPFNKFGWFVDRNESDTYDGTFTMKTGADSLENTGMLTLWNGASDTGMYRGKCGQVQGTSGELWPYGEKISIHDVEGTKYVGDEQVFDNGVKYPEAACWCNGAHCPDVKPGVFNASACKFGSPTFISYPHFYLADKSYRESIDGMSPNRSKHEFYIAMEPHTGIPLDVRAQLQINMLLQPISGFSMFEKVPKLMVPMLWFTQRATLTPELANQAKLALMLPGLGIYIAIFFGTIGIILTGAFGYIYVRKWSSQVPYEELLR
;
A
#
# COMPACT_ATOMS: atom_id res chain seq x y z
N MET A 1 -35.90 -50.06 -11.84
CA MET A 1 -37.19 -49.57 -12.34
C MET A 1 -38.29 -50.35 -11.68
N CYS A 2 -39.18 -49.71 -10.92
CA CYS A 2 -40.24 -50.39 -10.22
C CYS A 2 -41.21 -51.11 -11.19
N SER A 3 -41.49 -52.38 -10.92
CA SER A 3 -42.34 -53.27 -11.72
C SER A 3 -43.83 -52.89 -11.70
N CYS A 4 -44.23 -51.88 -10.93
CA CYS A 4 -45.66 -51.53 -10.68
C CYS A 4 -46.18 -50.37 -11.53
N CYS A 5 -45.36 -49.71 -12.40
CA CYS A 5 -45.80 -48.55 -13.18
C CYS A 5 -46.28 -48.97 -14.58
N THR A 6 -47.41 -48.44 -15.01
CA THR A 6 -47.93 -48.62 -16.39
C THR A 6 -47.01 -47.96 -17.39
N ASP A 7 -47.01 -48.39 -18.66
CA ASP A 7 -46.15 -47.82 -19.72
C ASP A 7 -46.36 -46.29 -19.89
N PHE A 8 -47.56 -45.80 -19.67
CA PHE A 8 -47.94 -44.39 -19.67
C PHE A 8 -47.30 -43.61 -18.51
N GLN A 9 -47.35 -44.18 -17.30
CA GLN A 9 -46.74 -43.57 -16.13
C GLN A 9 -45.18 -43.42 -16.26
N LYS A 10 -44.53 -44.47 -16.82
CA LYS A 10 -43.10 -44.44 -17.13
C LYS A 10 -42.75 -43.35 -18.12
N LYS A 11 -43.58 -43.14 -19.15
CA LYS A 11 -43.38 -42.06 -20.14
C LYS A 11 -43.55 -40.69 -19.51
N MET A 12 -44.62 -40.46 -18.75
CA MET A 12 -44.83 -39.18 -18.05
C MET A 12 -43.71 -38.83 -17.09
N VAL A 13 -43.19 -39.78 -16.32
CA VAL A 13 -42.10 -39.60 -15.41
C VAL A 13 -40.79 -39.23 -16.17
N SER A 14 -40.50 -39.94 -17.27
CA SER A 14 -39.29 -39.70 -18.06
C SER A 14 -39.28 -38.31 -18.71
N PHE A 15 -40.38 -37.91 -19.37
CA PHE A 15 -40.52 -36.58 -19.95
C PHE A 15 -40.60 -35.48 -18.86
N GLY A 16 -41.27 -35.74 -17.74
CA GLY A 16 -41.36 -34.85 -16.61
C GLY A 16 -39.96 -34.58 -16.00
N CYS A 17 -39.14 -35.61 -15.80
CA CYS A 17 -37.78 -35.45 -15.30
C CYS A 17 -36.88 -34.68 -16.27
N SER A 18 -36.96 -34.95 -17.58
CA SER A 18 -36.13 -34.22 -18.56
C SER A 18 -36.57 -32.77 -18.69
N ALA A 19 -37.86 -32.47 -18.71
CA ALA A 19 -38.39 -31.11 -18.72
C ALA A 19 -38.02 -30.35 -17.45
N PHE A 20 -38.06 -31.02 -16.29
CA PHE A 20 -37.61 -30.43 -15.02
C PHE A 20 -36.15 -30.05 -15.05
N LEU A 21 -35.24 -30.91 -15.60
CA LEU A 21 -33.83 -30.60 -15.73
C LEU A 21 -33.57 -29.36 -16.61
N VAL A 22 -34.30 -29.26 -17.74
CA VAL A 22 -34.20 -28.09 -18.63
C VAL A 22 -34.72 -26.84 -17.94
N LEU A 23 -35.88 -26.92 -17.28
CA LEU A 23 -36.44 -25.77 -16.54
C LEU A 23 -35.52 -25.33 -15.40
N PHE A 24 -34.99 -26.29 -14.63
CA PHE A 24 -34.04 -26.06 -13.57
C PHE A 24 -32.78 -25.35 -14.11
N ALA A 25 -32.24 -25.80 -15.24
CA ALA A 25 -31.09 -25.18 -15.88
C ALA A 25 -31.36 -23.73 -16.31
N ILE A 26 -32.54 -23.44 -16.88
CA ILE A 26 -32.94 -22.08 -17.26
C ILE A 26 -33.06 -21.20 -16.02
N VAL A 27 -33.77 -21.65 -14.99
CA VAL A 27 -33.95 -20.90 -13.73
C VAL A 27 -32.61 -20.66 -13.07
N LEU A 28 -31.76 -21.68 -12.95
CA LEU A 28 -30.43 -21.54 -12.37
C LEU A 28 -29.56 -20.57 -13.19
N GLY A 29 -29.52 -20.75 -14.52
CA GLY A 29 -28.72 -19.91 -15.40
C GLY A 29 -29.13 -18.41 -15.39
N THR A 30 -30.43 -18.14 -15.21
CA THR A 30 -30.93 -16.74 -15.16
C THR A 30 -30.82 -16.12 -13.78
N LEU A 31 -31.03 -16.86 -12.70
CA LEU A 31 -31.00 -16.29 -11.34
C LEU A 31 -29.59 -16.31 -10.71
N TRP A 32 -28.76 -17.27 -11.08
CA TRP A 32 -27.44 -17.43 -10.45
C TRP A 32 -26.52 -16.20 -10.57
N PRO A 33 -26.40 -15.51 -11.72
CA PRO A 33 -25.56 -14.32 -11.81
C PRO A 33 -25.95 -13.25 -10.78
N THR A 34 -27.25 -13.02 -10.62
CA THR A 34 -27.75 -12.04 -9.63
C THR A 34 -27.53 -12.52 -8.20
N MET A 35 -27.76 -13.81 -7.93
CA MET A 35 -27.57 -14.38 -6.59
C MET A 35 -26.09 -14.43 -6.20
N SER A 36 -25.21 -14.85 -7.10
CA SER A 36 -23.77 -14.91 -6.84
C SER A 36 -23.17 -13.52 -6.67
N SER A 37 -23.58 -12.54 -7.47
CA SER A 37 -23.18 -11.14 -7.34
C SER A 37 -23.60 -10.57 -5.98
N LYS A 38 -24.86 -10.82 -5.56
CA LYS A 38 -25.34 -10.39 -4.24
C LYS A 38 -24.59 -11.08 -3.11
N LEU A 39 -24.34 -12.39 -3.22
CA LEU A 39 -23.58 -13.14 -2.22
C LEU A 39 -22.14 -12.61 -2.10
N LEU A 40 -21.50 -12.34 -3.23
CA LEU A 40 -20.15 -11.78 -3.27
C LEU A 40 -20.13 -10.36 -2.66
N HIS A 41 -21.09 -9.52 -3.04
CA HIS A 41 -21.26 -8.19 -2.45
C HIS A 41 -21.40 -8.28 -0.92
N ASP A 42 -22.27 -9.13 -0.40
CA ASP A 42 -22.49 -9.30 1.03
C ASP A 42 -21.25 -9.80 1.81
N LYS A 43 -20.35 -10.50 1.14
CA LYS A 43 -19.08 -10.97 1.71
C LYS A 43 -17.96 -9.94 1.63
N LEU A 44 -17.94 -9.11 0.57
CA LEU A 44 -16.90 -8.13 0.31
C LEU A 44 -17.15 -6.76 0.97
N VAL A 45 -18.41 -6.40 1.23
CA VAL A 45 -18.75 -5.19 2.01
C VAL A 45 -18.14 -5.28 3.39
N ILE A 46 -17.53 -4.19 3.86
CA ILE A 46 -17.00 -4.08 5.23
C ILE A 46 -18.17 -3.77 6.17
N LYS A 47 -18.72 -4.82 6.76
CA LYS A 47 -19.77 -4.74 7.79
C LYS A 47 -19.50 -5.77 8.88
N ASN A 48 -19.99 -5.52 10.07
CA ASN A 48 -19.81 -6.44 11.19
C ASN A 48 -20.30 -7.86 10.80
N GLY A 49 -19.44 -8.86 10.99
CA GLY A 49 -19.71 -10.27 10.66
C GLY A 49 -19.43 -10.67 9.20
N SER A 50 -19.05 -9.76 8.29
CA SER A 50 -18.58 -10.14 6.96
C SER A 50 -17.17 -10.73 7.00
N VAL A 51 -16.81 -11.55 6.01
CA VAL A 51 -15.46 -12.12 5.90
C VAL A 51 -14.43 -11.00 5.68
N ASN A 52 -14.76 -10.05 4.82
CA ASN A 52 -13.87 -8.92 4.52
C ASN A 52 -13.65 -8.03 5.76
N TYR A 53 -14.65 -7.87 6.63
CA TYR A 53 -14.49 -7.17 7.90
C TYR A 53 -13.42 -7.80 8.78
N GLN A 54 -13.40 -9.13 8.92
CA GLN A 54 -12.40 -9.83 9.73
C GLN A 54 -10.99 -9.64 9.16
N ASN A 55 -10.85 -9.77 7.86
CA ASN A 55 -9.57 -9.57 7.16
C ASN A 55 -9.10 -8.11 7.20
N TRP A 56 -10.03 -7.17 7.21
CA TRP A 56 -9.74 -5.75 7.32
C TRP A 56 -9.35 -5.34 8.74
N ILE A 57 -10.03 -5.84 9.78
CA ILE A 57 -9.70 -5.56 11.19
C ILE A 57 -8.28 -5.99 11.51
N LYS A 58 -7.89 -7.18 11.10
CA LYS A 58 -6.56 -7.72 11.27
C LYS A 58 -6.14 -8.39 9.97
N THR A 59 -5.17 -7.79 9.31
CA THR A 59 -4.68 -8.28 8.01
C THR A 59 -4.10 -9.68 8.14
N PRO A 60 -4.65 -10.70 7.44
CA PRO A 60 -4.20 -12.09 7.55
C PRO A 60 -2.92 -12.37 6.76
N ILE A 61 -2.56 -11.49 5.80
CA ILE A 61 -1.38 -11.64 4.96
C ILE A 61 -0.16 -11.27 5.82
N PRO A 62 0.89 -12.12 5.88
CA PRO A 62 2.12 -11.78 6.58
C PRO A 62 2.75 -10.52 6.00
N MET A 63 3.01 -9.55 6.86
CA MET A 63 3.61 -8.29 6.48
C MET A 63 4.97 -8.13 7.13
N PHE A 64 5.91 -7.60 6.37
CA PHE A 64 7.27 -7.32 6.83
C PHE A 64 7.67 -5.90 6.47
N LEU A 65 8.30 -5.22 7.43
CA LEU A 65 9.02 -3.98 7.21
C LEU A 65 10.51 -4.32 7.14
N GLU A 66 11.12 -4.15 5.97
CA GLU A 66 12.56 -4.29 5.78
C GLU A 66 13.16 -2.89 5.72
N VAL A 67 14.10 -2.58 6.60
CA VAL A 67 14.75 -1.27 6.69
C VAL A 67 16.22 -1.40 6.31
N TYR A 68 16.69 -0.46 5.49
CA TYR A 68 18.09 -0.33 5.08
C TYR A 68 18.57 1.05 5.49
N LEU A 69 19.69 1.11 6.21
CA LEU A 69 20.28 2.35 6.69
C LEU A 69 21.53 2.70 5.87
N PHE A 70 21.71 3.97 5.58
CA PHE A 70 22.92 4.43 4.91
C PHE A 70 23.96 4.86 5.94
N ASN A 71 25.10 4.20 5.96
CA ASN A 71 26.23 4.55 6.80
C ASN A 71 27.20 5.46 6.02
N TRP A 72 27.38 6.70 6.47
CA TRP A 72 28.30 7.65 5.87
C TRP A 72 29.72 7.35 6.33
N THR A 73 30.53 6.72 5.46
CA THR A 73 31.82 6.13 5.82
C THR A 73 32.99 7.14 5.85
N ASN A 74 32.85 8.26 5.15
CA ASN A 74 33.88 9.31 5.02
C ASN A 74 33.36 10.69 5.39
N ALA A 75 32.55 10.78 6.44
CA ALA A 75 31.92 12.05 6.85
C ALA A 75 32.90 13.16 7.16
N ASP A 76 34.06 12.82 7.71
CA ASP A 76 35.16 13.75 8.01
C ASP A 76 35.73 14.44 6.76
N ASP A 77 35.59 13.81 5.59
CA ASP A 77 36.12 14.31 4.32
C ASP A 77 35.16 15.29 3.60
N LEU A 78 34.02 15.63 4.17
CA LEU A 78 33.04 16.52 3.52
C LEU A 78 33.65 17.87 3.10
N HIS A 79 34.60 18.37 3.86
CA HIS A 79 35.32 19.62 3.55
C HIS A 79 36.13 19.56 2.24
N LYS A 80 36.40 18.37 1.71
CA LYS A 80 37.11 18.13 0.44
C LYS A 80 36.17 18.07 -0.78
N PHE A 81 34.85 18.21 -0.57
CA PHE A 81 33.92 18.26 -1.67
C PHE A 81 34.20 19.42 -2.64
N PRO A 82 34.13 19.28 -3.96
CA PRO A 82 33.64 18.12 -4.72
C PRO A 82 34.69 17.05 -5.10
N THR A 83 35.97 17.28 -4.69
CA THR A 83 37.07 16.35 -5.03
C THR A 83 36.86 14.97 -4.40
N VAL A 84 36.38 14.95 -3.15
CA VAL A 84 35.94 13.72 -2.46
C VAL A 84 34.45 13.83 -2.22
N LYS A 85 33.70 12.87 -2.77
CA LYS A 85 32.25 12.80 -2.58
C LYS A 85 31.91 12.07 -1.29
N PRO A 86 30.81 12.45 -0.61
CA PRO A 86 30.26 11.65 0.48
C PRO A 86 29.97 10.23 0.01
N HIS A 87 30.48 9.24 0.74
CA HIS A 87 30.28 7.81 0.43
C HIS A 87 29.36 7.17 1.44
N PHE A 88 28.26 6.59 0.96
CA PHE A 88 27.24 5.93 1.76
C PHE A 88 27.24 4.43 1.51
N GLN A 89 27.46 3.66 2.56
CA GLN A 89 27.34 2.20 2.55
C GLN A 89 25.94 1.81 3.01
N GLU A 90 25.24 1.02 2.22
CA GLU A 90 23.96 0.43 2.62
C GLU A 90 24.19 -0.70 3.63
N LEU A 91 23.46 -0.66 4.76
CA LEU A 91 23.43 -1.67 5.80
C LEU A 91 22.03 -2.22 5.93
N GLY A 92 21.89 -3.51 6.21
CA GLY A 92 20.62 -4.21 6.31
C GLY A 92 20.44 -5.30 5.24
N PRO A 93 19.23 -5.86 5.04
CA PRO A 93 17.98 -5.44 5.68
C PRO A 93 17.94 -5.73 7.18
N TYR A 94 17.34 -4.82 7.93
CA TYR A 94 16.84 -5.06 9.28
C TYR A 94 15.34 -5.33 9.14
N VAL A 95 14.93 -6.56 9.41
CA VAL A 95 13.56 -7.03 9.11
C VAL A 95 12.72 -7.05 10.37
N PHE A 96 11.50 -6.54 10.23
CA PHE A 96 10.51 -6.56 11.31
C PHE A 96 9.23 -7.20 10.80
N HIS A 97 8.70 -8.17 11.54
CA HIS A 97 7.35 -8.68 11.31
C HIS A 97 6.34 -7.63 11.75
N GLU A 98 5.44 -7.23 10.85
CA GLU A 98 4.41 -6.22 11.10
C GLU A 98 3.05 -6.86 11.35
N VAL A 99 2.41 -6.50 12.47
CA VAL A 99 1.00 -6.78 12.73
C VAL A 99 0.23 -5.48 12.56
N HIS A 100 -0.77 -5.51 11.69
CA HIS A 100 -1.60 -4.35 11.38
C HIS A 100 -3.05 -4.59 11.81
N GLU A 101 -3.55 -3.76 12.71
CA GLU A 101 -4.88 -3.85 13.28
C GLU A 101 -5.62 -2.52 13.19
N ARG A 102 -6.97 -2.57 13.04
CA ARG A 102 -7.85 -1.39 13.14
C ARG A 102 -8.48 -1.36 14.52
N LYS A 103 -8.50 -0.17 15.12
CA LYS A 103 -8.96 0.09 16.48
C LYS A 103 -9.98 1.22 16.50
N ASN A 104 -10.70 1.37 17.60
CA ASN A 104 -11.60 2.50 17.87
C ASN A 104 -12.63 2.72 16.74
N LEU A 105 -13.32 1.65 16.32
CA LEU A 105 -14.24 1.65 15.19
C LEU A 105 -15.52 2.38 15.53
N VAL A 106 -15.91 3.34 14.69
CA VAL A 106 -17.20 4.03 14.75
C VAL A 106 -17.87 3.90 13.38
N TRP A 107 -19.04 3.24 13.37
CA TRP A 107 -19.87 3.11 12.17
C TRP A 107 -20.74 4.33 12.01
N ASN A 108 -20.76 4.93 10.82
CA ASN A 108 -21.51 6.12 10.50
C ASN A 108 -22.71 5.78 9.60
N ASP A 109 -23.79 6.56 9.70
CA ASP A 109 -25.05 6.34 8.96
C ASP A 109 -24.92 6.52 7.44
N ASN A 110 -23.83 7.15 6.97
CA ASN A 110 -23.54 7.43 5.56
C ASN A 110 -22.70 6.33 4.87
N ASN A 111 -22.77 5.08 5.32
CA ASN A 111 -22.00 3.94 4.80
C ASN A 111 -20.47 4.14 4.90
N THR A 112 -20.01 4.84 5.92
CA THR A 112 -18.59 4.98 6.23
C THR A 112 -18.26 4.39 7.59
N VAL A 113 -16.98 4.09 7.82
CA VAL A 113 -16.44 3.70 9.12
C VAL A 113 -15.25 4.58 9.47
N THR A 114 -15.24 5.05 10.71
CA THR A 114 -14.12 5.84 11.28
C THR A 114 -13.30 4.93 12.18
N PHE A 115 -11.96 5.00 12.09
CA PHE A 115 -11.07 4.08 12.79
C PHE A 115 -9.66 4.67 12.99
N ASN A 116 -8.91 4.06 13.89
CA ASN A 116 -7.47 4.24 14.06
C ASN A 116 -6.72 3.01 13.54
N GLN A 117 -5.44 3.18 13.22
CA GLN A 117 -4.56 2.08 12.84
C GLN A 117 -3.52 1.86 13.92
N ARG A 118 -3.36 0.61 14.36
CA ARG A 118 -2.25 0.17 15.20
C ARG A 118 -1.32 -0.70 14.38
N ARG A 119 -0.04 -0.37 14.41
CA ARG A 119 1.03 -1.18 13.83
C ARG A 119 1.96 -1.64 14.94
N THR A 120 2.26 -2.93 14.96
CA THR A 120 3.20 -3.52 15.91
C THR A 120 4.31 -4.18 15.10
N TRP A 121 5.55 -3.81 15.42
CA TRP A 121 6.74 -4.34 14.74
C TRP A 121 7.59 -5.15 15.70
N HIS A 122 7.88 -6.38 15.30
CA HIS A 122 8.76 -7.29 16.03
C HIS A 122 9.98 -7.60 15.20
N PHE A 123 11.18 -7.35 15.72
CA PHE A 123 12.43 -7.64 15.03
C PHE A 123 12.57 -9.13 14.72
N ASP A 124 12.94 -9.44 13.48
CA ASP A 124 13.17 -10.81 12.99
C ASP A 124 14.67 -10.99 12.69
N PRO A 125 15.45 -11.53 13.62
CA PRO A 125 16.90 -11.70 13.43
C PRO A 125 17.25 -12.73 12.36
N ASP A 126 16.39 -13.72 12.12
CA ASP A 126 16.66 -14.80 11.16
C ASP A 126 16.57 -14.31 9.71
N ARG A 127 15.80 -13.26 9.46
CA ARG A 127 15.64 -12.62 8.15
C ARG A 127 16.51 -11.38 7.99
N SER A 128 17.11 -10.88 9.05
CA SER A 128 17.94 -9.68 9.05
C SER A 128 19.37 -9.98 8.68
N ASN A 129 20.02 -9.02 7.99
CA ASN A 129 21.46 -9.06 7.73
C ASN A 129 22.14 -8.02 8.63
N GLY A 130 22.19 -8.32 9.93
CA GLY A 130 22.74 -7.47 10.97
C GLY A 130 21.91 -7.52 12.24
N THR A 131 22.31 -6.74 13.23
CA THR A 131 21.71 -6.67 14.57
C THR A 131 21.24 -5.27 14.89
N LEU A 132 20.33 -5.13 15.85
CA LEU A 132 19.86 -3.82 16.30
C LEU A 132 20.96 -3.00 17.01
N ASP A 133 22.08 -3.62 17.37
CA ASP A 133 23.21 -2.98 18.05
C ASP A 133 24.31 -2.51 17.06
N ASP A 134 24.13 -2.78 15.75
CA ASP A 134 25.02 -2.27 14.70
C ASP A 134 25.04 -0.75 14.73
N ARG A 135 26.22 -0.16 14.57
CA ARG A 135 26.40 1.30 14.58
C ARG A 135 26.36 1.88 13.19
N VAL A 136 25.58 2.94 13.05
CA VAL A 136 25.40 3.67 11.79
C VAL A 136 25.76 5.13 12.03
N THR A 137 26.66 5.66 11.23
CA THR A 137 27.00 7.08 11.21
C THR A 137 26.27 7.74 10.04
N ASN A 138 25.55 8.82 10.31
CA ASN A 138 24.93 9.62 9.25
C ASN A 138 24.75 11.07 9.72
N LEU A 139 24.15 11.91 8.85
CA LEU A 139 23.87 13.30 9.12
C LEU A 139 23.11 13.47 10.45
N ASN A 140 23.53 14.42 11.27
CA ASN A 140 22.83 14.76 12.50
C ASN A 140 21.53 15.53 12.17
N VAL A 141 20.41 14.81 12.15
CA VAL A 141 19.10 15.35 11.80
C VAL A 141 18.67 16.43 12.78
N ILE A 142 19.01 16.32 14.06
CA ILE A 142 18.56 17.25 15.10
C ILE A 142 19.26 18.60 14.92
N SER A 143 20.59 18.64 14.82
CA SER A 143 21.34 19.88 14.59
C SER A 143 20.97 20.53 13.26
N LEU A 144 20.76 19.73 12.20
CA LEU A 144 20.27 20.26 10.92
C LEU A 144 18.91 20.95 11.07
N ASN A 145 17.96 20.34 11.79
CA ASN A 145 16.65 20.93 12.00
C ASN A 145 16.72 22.22 12.83
N VAL A 146 17.56 22.27 13.88
CA VAL A 146 17.78 23.51 14.66
C VAL A 146 18.27 24.62 13.75
N ALA A 147 19.31 24.39 12.98
CA ALA A 147 19.85 25.38 12.05
C ALA A 147 18.85 25.78 10.96
N TYR A 148 18.12 24.81 10.42
CA TYR A 148 17.14 25.03 9.36
C TYR A 148 15.93 25.86 9.82
N PHE A 149 15.41 25.62 11.01
CA PHE A 149 14.29 26.38 11.55
C PHE A 149 14.68 27.81 11.90
N MET A 150 15.95 28.01 12.32
CA MET A 150 16.47 29.31 12.65
C MET A 150 17.03 30.10 11.47
N ARG A 151 17.05 29.54 10.24
CA ARG A 151 17.68 30.15 9.06
C ARG A 151 17.20 31.56 8.69
N ASP A 152 15.95 31.85 8.99
CA ASP A 152 15.30 33.14 8.69
C ASP A 152 15.25 34.09 9.90
N SER A 153 15.82 33.67 11.04
CA SER A 153 15.90 34.47 12.25
C SER A 153 16.96 35.62 12.13
N ASN A 154 16.91 36.57 13.03
CA ASN A 154 17.91 37.62 13.07
C ASN A 154 19.29 37.06 13.43
N TYR A 155 20.35 37.83 13.08
CA TYR A 155 21.73 37.40 13.22
C TYR A 155 22.10 37.02 14.67
N PHE A 156 21.67 37.82 15.65
CA PHE A 156 22.02 37.57 17.06
C PHE A 156 21.41 36.28 17.58
N LEU A 157 20.17 36.01 17.22
CA LEU A 157 19.50 34.78 17.62
C LEU A 157 20.13 33.54 16.94
N LYS A 158 20.51 33.65 15.66
CA LYS A 158 21.27 32.60 14.97
C LYS A 158 22.57 32.30 15.69
N LYS A 159 23.38 33.33 16.02
CA LYS A 159 24.66 33.14 16.69
C LYS A 159 24.53 32.63 18.12
N ALA A 160 23.51 33.05 18.85
CA ALA A 160 23.22 32.50 20.17
C ALA A 160 22.86 31.00 20.09
N THR A 161 22.03 30.61 19.10
CA THR A 161 21.66 29.20 18.86
C THR A 161 22.88 28.40 18.39
N ASP A 162 23.70 28.93 17.49
CA ASP A 162 24.93 28.30 17.01
C ASP A 162 25.92 28.00 18.17
N MET A 163 26.07 28.93 19.11
CA MET A 163 26.88 28.73 20.32
C MET A 163 26.30 27.57 21.19
N VAL A 164 24.99 27.44 21.34
CA VAL A 164 24.39 26.34 22.09
C VAL A 164 24.69 25.02 21.40
N VAL A 165 24.56 24.95 20.07
CA VAL A 165 24.87 23.77 19.27
C VAL A 165 26.35 23.37 19.41
N GLU A 166 27.25 24.35 19.38
CA GLU A 166 28.71 24.12 19.56
C GLU A 166 29.05 23.63 20.98
N LEU A 167 28.45 24.24 22.01
CA LEU A 167 28.68 23.88 23.41
C LEU A 167 28.22 22.45 23.74
N ASP A 168 27.20 21.94 23.07
CA ASP A 168 26.74 20.53 23.20
C ASP A 168 27.77 19.54 22.60
N GLY A 169 28.85 20.03 21.98
CA GLY A 169 29.83 19.17 21.30
C GLY A 169 29.27 18.41 20.11
N THR A 170 28.26 18.98 19.50
CA THR A 170 27.53 18.36 18.40
C THR A 170 28.32 18.42 17.10
N PHE A 171 28.42 17.33 16.39
CA PHE A 171 29.01 17.24 15.05
C PHE A 171 27.94 17.20 13.96
N LEU A 172 28.33 17.51 12.73
CA LEU A 172 27.48 17.44 11.54
C LEU A 172 26.95 16.03 11.30
N TRP A 173 27.68 15.01 11.71
CA TRP A 173 27.27 13.60 11.67
C TRP A 173 27.24 13.00 13.07
N ARG A 174 26.47 11.94 13.21
CA ARG A 174 26.31 11.24 14.49
C ARG A 174 26.25 9.73 14.30
N GLY A 175 27.00 8.99 15.12
CA GLY A 175 26.92 7.52 15.18
C GLY A 175 25.95 7.05 16.24
N LYS A 176 24.96 6.28 15.85
CA LYS A 176 23.94 5.68 16.72
C LYS A 176 23.72 4.22 16.35
N THR A 177 23.15 3.44 17.28
CA THR A 177 22.76 2.07 16.98
C THR A 177 21.50 2.04 16.11
N VAL A 178 21.29 0.95 15.37
CA VAL A 178 20.06 0.74 14.58
C VAL A 178 18.82 0.83 15.47
N ARG A 179 18.88 0.28 16.69
CA ARG A 179 17.83 0.34 17.70
C ARG A 179 17.43 1.78 18.03
N GLU A 180 18.43 2.61 18.35
CA GLU A 180 18.25 4.03 18.66
C GLU A 180 17.69 4.82 17.47
N LEU A 181 18.18 4.53 16.26
CA LEU A 181 17.75 5.25 15.05
C LEU A 181 16.31 4.90 14.62
N LEU A 182 15.84 3.69 14.89
CA LEU A 182 14.54 3.24 14.39
C LEU A 182 13.42 3.43 15.42
N PHE A 183 13.37 2.64 16.48
CA PHE A 183 12.21 2.53 17.34
C PHE A 183 12.41 3.02 18.77
N ASP A 184 13.57 2.75 19.41
CA ASP A 184 13.78 3.11 20.81
C ASP A 184 14.02 4.61 20.99
N GLY A 185 14.60 5.23 19.93
CA GLY A 185 14.97 6.63 19.96
C GLY A 185 16.15 6.92 20.87
N PHE A 186 16.66 8.13 20.78
CA PHE A 186 17.67 8.66 21.69
C PHE A 186 17.33 10.09 22.10
N GLU A 187 17.68 10.43 23.33
CA GLU A 187 17.54 11.78 23.87
C GLU A 187 18.64 12.68 23.33
N ASP A 188 18.32 13.95 23.13
CA ASP A 188 19.26 14.97 22.68
C ASP A 188 18.83 16.33 23.27
N PRO A 189 19.72 17.07 23.94
CA PRO A 189 19.39 18.37 24.52
C PRO A 189 18.87 19.39 23.50
N LEU A 190 19.26 19.28 22.21
CA LEU A 190 18.79 20.15 21.14
C LEU A 190 17.30 19.91 20.79
N LEU A 191 16.70 18.77 21.15
CA LEU A 191 15.25 18.56 20.99
C LEU A 191 14.45 19.48 21.90
N ASP A 192 14.92 19.72 23.13
CA ASP A 192 14.25 20.67 24.04
C ASP A 192 14.43 22.11 23.57
N LEU A 193 15.59 22.42 22.98
CA LEU A 193 15.80 23.69 22.30
C LEU A 193 14.82 23.89 21.13
N LEU A 194 14.62 22.88 20.30
CA LEU A 194 13.65 22.92 19.20
C LEU A 194 12.22 23.21 19.67
N LYS A 195 11.81 22.67 20.81
CA LYS A 195 10.48 22.92 21.41
C LYS A 195 10.32 24.37 21.85
N THR A 196 11.39 24.99 22.33
CA THR A 196 11.35 26.37 22.84
C THR A 196 11.53 27.42 21.75
N LEU A 197 12.24 27.12 20.66
CA LEU A 197 12.55 28.06 19.58
C LEU A 197 11.37 28.36 18.65
N ASN A 198 10.35 27.51 18.63
CA ASN A 198 9.26 27.67 17.70
C ASN A 198 7.90 27.30 18.29
N ASP A 199 7.16 28.31 18.79
CA ASP A 199 5.79 28.14 19.28
C ASP A 199 4.83 27.61 18.21
N THR A 200 5.17 27.74 16.94
CA THR A 200 4.36 27.31 15.79
C THR A 200 4.61 25.84 15.43
N ILE A 201 5.82 25.32 15.71
CA ILE A 201 6.19 23.93 15.39
C ILE A 201 6.25 23.15 16.70
N LYS A 202 5.14 22.53 17.05
CA LYS A 202 5.10 21.58 18.18
C LYS A 202 5.76 20.28 17.77
N VAL A 203 7.04 20.09 18.15
CA VAL A 203 7.73 18.80 18.04
C VAL A 203 7.17 17.89 19.14
N PRO A 204 6.40 16.84 18.80
CA PRO A 204 5.62 16.09 19.78
C PRO A 204 6.41 15.02 20.55
N PHE A 205 7.72 14.87 20.27
CA PHE A 205 8.54 13.78 20.81
C PHE A 205 9.70 14.30 21.66
N ASN A 206 10.07 13.51 22.67
CA ASN A 206 11.20 13.78 23.59
C ASN A 206 12.49 13.08 23.13
N LYS A 207 12.37 12.11 22.22
CA LYS A 207 13.46 11.34 21.65
C LYS A 207 13.41 11.40 20.14
N PHE A 208 14.55 11.32 19.47
CA PHE A 208 14.61 11.18 18.03
C PHE A 208 14.79 9.72 17.63
N GLY A 209 14.02 9.26 16.67
CA GLY A 209 14.10 8.00 15.95
C GLY A 209 13.06 8.00 14.85
N TRP A 210 13.33 7.33 13.73
CA TRP A 210 12.49 7.41 12.54
C TRP A 210 11.07 6.86 12.74
N PHE A 211 10.89 5.92 13.68
CA PHE A 211 9.62 5.28 14.01
C PHE A 211 9.31 5.34 15.51
N VAL A 212 9.97 6.23 16.25
CA VAL A 212 9.70 6.47 17.68
C VAL A 212 8.23 6.78 17.90
N ASP A 213 7.66 6.27 18.98
CA ASP A 213 6.26 6.42 19.42
C ASP A 213 5.20 5.88 18.44
N ARG A 214 5.62 5.29 17.31
CA ARG A 214 4.72 4.71 16.31
C ARG A 214 4.38 3.26 16.59
N ASN A 215 5.32 2.50 17.16
CA ASN A 215 5.12 1.10 17.50
C ASN A 215 4.01 0.97 18.57
N GLU A 216 3.02 0.09 18.33
CA GLU A 216 1.87 -0.16 19.20
C GLU A 216 0.95 1.05 19.48
N SER A 217 1.15 2.18 18.80
CA SER A 217 0.30 3.36 18.97
C SER A 217 -1.00 3.28 18.17
N ASP A 218 -2.12 3.58 18.81
CA ASP A 218 -3.43 3.69 18.15
C ASP A 218 -3.63 5.06 17.49
N THR A 219 -2.92 6.08 17.94
CA THR A 219 -3.20 7.49 17.57
C THR A 219 -2.15 8.14 16.69
N TYR A 220 -0.97 7.53 16.55
CA TYR A 220 0.15 8.11 15.82
C TYR A 220 -0.18 8.47 14.36
N ASP A 221 -0.85 7.56 13.65
CA ASP A 221 -1.22 7.75 12.24
C ASP A 221 -2.50 8.62 12.08
N GLY A 222 -3.14 9.02 13.20
CA GLY A 222 -4.38 9.78 13.22
C GLY A 222 -5.63 8.92 13.06
N THR A 223 -6.75 9.58 12.77
CA THR A 223 -8.07 8.95 12.62
C THR A 223 -8.49 9.00 11.16
N PHE A 224 -8.90 7.88 10.62
CA PHE A 224 -9.32 7.72 9.23
C PHE A 224 -10.82 7.49 9.15
N THR A 225 -11.48 8.04 8.11
CA THR A 225 -12.86 7.67 7.75
C THR A 225 -12.84 7.18 6.31
N MET A 226 -13.43 6.01 6.06
CA MET A 226 -13.49 5.40 4.73
C MET A 226 -14.86 4.86 4.41
N LYS A 227 -15.16 4.69 3.12
CA LYS A 227 -16.38 4.03 2.64
C LYS A 227 -16.30 2.51 2.87
N THR A 228 -17.44 1.92 3.27
CA THR A 228 -17.55 0.49 3.57
C THR A 228 -17.82 -0.38 2.34
N GLY A 229 -18.19 0.24 1.21
CA GLY A 229 -18.62 -0.46 0.01
C GLY A 229 -20.10 -0.84 0.00
N ALA A 230 -20.88 -0.41 0.98
CA ALA A 230 -22.31 -0.76 1.08
C ALA A 230 -23.16 -0.14 -0.05
N ASP A 231 -22.76 1.00 -0.57
CA ASP A 231 -23.37 1.68 -1.72
C ASP A 231 -22.86 1.12 -3.06
N SER A 232 -21.56 0.85 -3.17
CA SER A 232 -20.91 0.22 -4.31
C SER A 232 -19.57 -0.39 -3.87
N LEU A 233 -19.28 -1.61 -4.30
CA LEU A 233 -18.01 -2.29 -4.01
C LEU A 233 -16.80 -1.52 -4.54
N GLU A 234 -16.95 -0.77 -5.63
CA GLU A 234 -15.89 0.07 -6.19
C GLU A 234 -15.43 1.17 -5.22
N ASN A 235 -16.26 1.52 -4.27
CA ASN A 235 -15.95 2.51 -3.23
C ASN A 235 -15.33 1.90 -1.97
N THR A 236 -15.23 0.56 -1.88
CA THR A 236 -14.73 -0.11 -0.67
C THR A 236 -13.31 0.37 -0.32
N GLY A 237 -13.11 0.81 0.92
CA GLY A 237 -11.82 1.28 1.40
C GLY A 237 -11.45 2.71 0.98
N MET A 238 -12.26 3.40 0.17
CA MET A 238 -11.99 4.78 -0.25
C MET A 238 -11.99 5.71 0.96
N LEU A 239 -10.87 6.39 1.21
CA LEU A 239 -10.72 7.38 2.27
C LEU A 239 -11.53 8.64 1.93
N THR A 240 -12.25 9.15 2.92
CA THR A 240 -13.05 10.37 2.81
C THR A 240 -12.57 11.48 3.74
N LEU A 241 -12.09 11.11 4.95
CA LEU A 241 -11.57 12.04 5.94
C LEU A 241 -10.30 11.50 6.59
N TRP A 242 -9.40 12.41 6.94
CA TRP A 242 -8.27 12.17 7.84
C TRP A 242 -8.32 13.22 8.96
N ASN A 243 -8.28 12.77 10.22
CA ASN A 243 -8.47 13.61 11.41
C ASN A 243 -9.72 14.50 11.33
N GLY A 244 -10.81 13.97 10.76
CA GLY A 244 -12.09 14.65 10.62
C GLY A 244 -12.18 15.66 9.47
N ALA A 245 -11.11 15.86 8.68
CA ALA A 245 -11.08 16.78 7.56
C ALA A 245 -10.92 16.06 6.21
N SER A 246 -11.56 16.58 5.16
CA SER A 246 -11.42 16.10 3.78
C SER A 246 -10.20 16.72 3.05
N ASP A 247 -9.60 17.73 3.66
CA ASP A 247 -8.36 18.37 3.19
C ASP A 247 -7.35 18.38 4.34
N THR A 248 -6.12 17.99 4.07
CA THR A 248 -5.04 17.92 5.07
C THR A 248 -4.50 19.29 5.47
N GLY A 249 -4.76 20.32 4.67
CA GLY A 249 -4.17 21.65 4.82
C GLY A 249 -2.65 21.72 4.55
N MET A 250 -2.00 20.60 4.21
CA MET A 250 -0.55 20.52 4.01
C MET A 250 -0.13 21.01 2.63
N TYR A 251 -0.95 20.78 1.61
CA TYR A 251 -0.69 21.14 0.22
C TYR A 251 -1.90 21.87 -0.37
N ARG A 252 -1.69 22.64 -1.44
CA ARG A 252 -2.76 23.41 -2.07
C ARG A 252 -3.55 22.58 -3.08
N GLY A 253 -4.83 22.94 -3.26
CA GLY A 253 -5.71 22.38 -4.28
C GLY A 253 -5.89 20.87 -4.13
N LYS A 254 -5.84 20.12 -5.23
CA LYS A 254 -6.07 18.67 -5.24
C LYS A 254 -5.08 17.87 -4.37
N CYS A 255 -3.85 18.38 -4.21
CA CYS A 255 -2.83 17.71 -3.41
C CYS A 255 -3.08 17.78 -1.89
N GLY A 256 -3.88 18.74 -1.41
CA GLY A 256 -4.29 18.81 -0.01
C GLY A 256 -5.43 17.87 0.32
N GLN A 257 -6.22 17.46 -0.67
CA GLN A 257 -7.41 16.64 -0.46
C GLN A 257 -7.06 15.23 -0.03
N VAL A 258 -7.82 14.69 0.92
CA VAL A 258 -7.73 13.28 1.32
C VAL A 258 -8.27 12.43 0.19
N GLN A 259 -7.38 11.66 -0.44
CA GLN A 259 -7.67 10.80 -1.58
C GLN A 259 -7.02 9.43 -1.40
N GLY A 260 -7.47 8.46 -2.19
CA GLY A 260 -6.93 7.11 -2.19
C GLY A 260 -7.75 6.15 -1.35
N THR A 261 -7.15 5.02 -1.09
CA THR A 261 -7.76 3.94 -0.34
C THR A 261 -6.90 3.61 0.87
N SER A 262 -7.41 2.79 1.75
CA SER A 262 -6.64 2.25 2.89
C SER A 262 -5.53 1.26 2.45
N GLY A 263 -5.09 1.32 1.21
CA GLY A 263 -4.06 0.49 0.59
C GLY A 263 -4.59 -0.62 -0.32
N GLU A 264 -5.86 -0.59 -0.70
CA GLU A 264 -6.51 -1.78 -1.25
C GLU A 264 -7.04 -1.66 -2.69
N LEU A 265 -7.00 -0.50 -3.38
CA LEU A 265 -7.50 -0.37 -4.77
C LEU A 265 -6.73 0.67 -5.59
N TRP A 266 -6.24 0.28 -6.80
CA TRP A 266 -5.53 1.13 -7.74
C TRP A 266 -6.01 0.89 -9.18
N PRO A 267 -6.24 1.92 -10.02
CA PRO A 267 -6.68 1.74 -11.41
C PRO A 267 -5.50 1.62 -12.39
N TYR A 268 -5.46 0.55 -13.17
CA TYR A 268 -4.54 0.19 -14.26
C TYR A 268 -3.11 -0.24 -13.91
N GLY A 269 -2.66 -1.37 -14.48
CA GLY A 269 -1.32 -1.92 -14.30
C GLY A 269 -1.04 -3.18 -15.15
N GLU A 270 0.18 -3.71 -15.04
CA GLU A 270 0.62 -4.92 -15.73
C GLU A 270 -0.04 -6.18 -15.14
N LYS A 271 -0.35 -7.17 -15.98
CA LYS A 271 -0.87 -8.47 -15.51
C LYS A 271 0.22 -9.25 -14.79
N ILE A 272 -0.14 -9.86 -13.68
CA ILE A 272 0.72 -10.73 -12.87
C ILE A 272 -0.08 -11.94 -12.39
N SER A 273 0.59 -13.06 -12.10
CA SER A 273 -0.03 -14.22 -11.45
C SER A 273 0.82 -14.65 -10.26
N ILE A 274 0.16 -14.84 -9.10
CA ILE A 274 0.77 -15.33 -7.86
C ILE A 274 -0.07 -16.50 -7.35
N HIS A 275 0.56 -17.68 -7.19
CA HIS A 275 -0.11 -18.92 -6.81
C HIS A 275 -1.36 -19.23 -7.69
N ASP A 276 -1.24 -19.02 -9.01
CA ASP A 276 -2.31 -19.16 -10.01
C ASP A 276 -3.53 -18.23 -9.79
N VAL A 277 -3.39 -17.16 -9.01
CA VAL A 277 -4.35 -16.05 -8.96
C VAL A 277 -3.83 -14.96 -9.88
N GLU A 278 -4.60 -14.64 -10.91
CA GLU A 278 -4.28 -13.55 -11.82
C GLU A 278 -4.57 -12.20 -11.17
N GLY A 279 -3.75 -11.21 -11.44
CA GLY A 279 -3.89 -9.87 -10.92
C GLY A 279 -3.29 -8.80 -11.80
N THR A 280 -3.38 -7.57 -11.32
CA THR A 280 -2.83 -6.38 -11.96
C THR A 280 -1.75 -5.79 -11.07
N LYS A 281 -0.56 -5.59 -11.64
CA LYS A 281 0.58 -4.96 -10.98
C LYS A 281 0.61 -3.47 -11.32
N TYR A 282 0.47 -2.64 -10.31
CA TYR A 282 0.56 -1.18 -10.38
C TYR A 282 1.95 -0.74 -9.94
N VAL A 283 2.60 0.07 -10.75
CA VAL A 283 3.99 0.46 -10.55
C VAL A 283 4.06 1.96 -10.27
N GLY A 284 4.86 2.33 -9.28
CA GLY A 284 5.24 3.72 -9.08
C GLY A 284 6.26 4.14 -10.15
N ASP A 285 5.84 5.02 -11.04
CA ASP A 285 6.66 5.53 -12.14
C ASP A 285 7.27 6.92 -11.83
N GLU A 286 7.87 7.54 -12.84
CA GLU A 286 8.47 8.87 -12.71
C GLU A 286 7.46 9.99 -12.41
N GLN A 287 6.17 9.79 -12.74
CA GLN A 287 5.12 10.79 -12.51
C GLN A 287 4.89 11.07 -11.02
N VAL A 288 5.09 10.05 -10.17
CA VAL A 288 4.83 10.16 -8.72
C VAL A 288 5.63 11.29 -8.07
N PHE A 289 6.90 11.49 -8.49
CA PHE A 289 7.80 12.50 -7.95
C PHE A 289 8.26 13.51 -9.00
N ASP A 290 7.43 13.80 -10.01
CA ASP A 290 7.79 14.69 -11.13
C ASP A 290 7.87 16.17 -10.74
N ASN A 291 7.20 16.59 -9.69
CA ASN A 291 7.18 17.99 -9.21
C ASN A 291 6.68 19.02 -10.25
N GLY A 292 5.87 18.60 -11.22
CA GLY A 292 5.29 19.48 -12.21
C GLY A 292 6.19 19.79 -13.41
N VAL A 293 7.27 19.06 -13.61
CA VAL A 293 8.21 19.28 -14.74
C VAL A 293 7.64 18.72 -16.05
N LYS A 294 7.21 17.45 -16.05
CA LYS A 294 6.53 16.82 -17.21
C LYS A 294 5.01 16.81 -17.04
N TYR A 295 4.52 16.70 -15.81
CA TYR A 295 3.12 16.57 -15.42
C TYR A 295 2.69 17.78 -14.58
N PRO A 296 2.16 18.85 -15.19
CA PRO A 296 1.84 20.11 -14.51
C PRO A 296 0.91 19.96 -13.31
N GLU A 297 0.05 18.93 -13.30
CA GLU A 297 -0.84 18.62 -12.18
C GLU A 297 -0.09 18.24 -10.90
N ALA A 298 1.14 17.72 -10.99
CA ALA A 298 1.98 17.39 -9.85
C ALA A 298 2.63 18.62 -9.18
N ALA A 299 2.54 19.82 -9.79
CA ALA A 299 3.10 21.06 -9.24
C ALA A 299 2.44 21.47 -7.91
N CYS A 300 1.20 21.04 -7.65
CA CYS A 300 0.53 21.34 -6.37
C CYS A 300 1.24 20.76 -5.14
N TRP A 301 2.07 19.71 -5.30
CA TRP A 301 2.92 19.18 -4.23
C TRP A 301 4.02 20.16 -3.79
N CYS A 302 4.29 21.18 -4.58
CA CYS A 302 5.26 22.22 -4.28
C CYS A 302 4.64 23.50 -3.75
N ASN A 303 3.34 23.53 -3.50
CA ASN A 303 2.58 24.72 -3.12
C ASN A 303 2.69 25.91 -4.12
N GLY A 304 3.08 25.62 -5.37
CA GLY A 304 3.31 26.63 -6.42
C GLY A 304 3.21 26.05 -7.84
N ALA A 305 3.65 26.81 -8.83
CA ALA A 305 3.64 26.40 -10.23
C ALA A 305 4.73 25.36 -10.58
N HIS A 306 5.80 25.34 -9.80
CA HIS A 306 6.88 24.35 -9.86
C HIS A 306 7.66 24.39 -8.54
N CYS A 307 8.41 23.34 -8.24
CA CYS A 307 9.30 23.29 -7.10
C CYS A 307 10.60 24.04 -7.44
N PRO A 308 10.81 25.26 -6.95
CA PRO A 308 12.12 25.91 -7.11
C PRO A 308 13.15 25.04 -6.36
N ASP A 309 14.32 24.85 -6.94
CA ASP A 309 15.45 24.14 -6.32
C ASP A 309 15.32 22.62 -6.11
N VAL A 310 14.24 21.99 -6.55
CA VAL A 310 14.03 20.54 -6.43
C VAL A 310 13.80 19.94 -7.80
N LYS A 311 14.72 19.07 -8.23
CA LYS A 311 14.59 18.35 -9.49
C LYS A 311 13.65 17.14 -9.35
N PRO A 312 13.13 16.59 -10.47
CA PRO A 312 12.27 15.41 -10.44
C PRO A 312 12.91 14.20 -9.74
N GLY A 313 12.08 13.36 -9.15
CA GLY A 313 12.48 12.13 -8.48
C GLY A 313 12.65 12.22 -6.97
N VAL A 314 12.41 13.41 -6.39
CA VAL A 314 12.30 13.59 -4.94
C VAL A 314 11.09 14.45 -4.59
N PHE A 315 10.37 14.08 -3.55
CA PHE A 315 9.17 14.76 -3.06
C PHE A 315 9.49 15.53 -1.78
N ASN A 316 9.12 16.80 -1.70
CA ASN A 316 9.28 17.60 -0.51
C ASN A 316 8.23 17.27 0.55
N ALA A 317 8.63 16.53 1.58
CA ALA A 317 7.79 16.12 2.69
C ALA A 317 7.80 17.08 3.89
N SER A 318 8.40 18.26 3.77
CA SER A 318 8.56 19.22 4.89
C SER A 318 7.21 19.56 5.54
N ALA A 319 6.15 19.75 4.74
CA ALA A 319 4.81 20.06 5.25
C ALA A 319 4.25 18.95 6.15
N CYS A 320 4.60 17.67 5.88
CA CYS A 320 4.19 16.51 6.67
C CYS A 320 5.15 16.21 7.82
N LYS A 321 6.30 16.89 7.91
CA LYS A 321 7.40 16.63 8.85
C LYS A 321 7.81 17.88 9.64
N PHE A 322 6.80 18.59 10.12
CA PHE A 322 6.98 19.76 11.00
C PHE A 322 7.89 20.86 10.41
N GLY A 323 7.96 20.98 9.08
CA GLY A 323 8.84 21.92 8.40
C GLY A 323 10.31 21.46 8.23
N SER A 324 10.67 20.27 8.71
CA SER A 324 12.00 19.67 8.52
C SER A 324 12.37 19.55 7.04
N PRO A 325 13.63 19.77 6.62
CA PRO A 325 14.06 19.64 5.23
C PRO A 325 14.16 18.17 4.79
N THR A 326 13.04 17.47 4.92
CA THR A 326 12.89 16.03 4.63
C THR A 326 12.31 15.82 3.24
N PHE A 327 12.94 14.93 2.47
CA PHE A 327 12.55 14.58 1.12
C PHE A 327 12.39 13.08 0.97
N ILE A 328 11.44 12.69 0.13
CA ILE A 328 11.14 11.28 -0.16
C ILE A 328 11.51 11.00 -1.61
N SER A 329 12.13 9.84 -1.86
CA SER A 329 12.40 9.32 -3.20
C SER A 329 12.15 7.81 -3.26
N TYR A 330 12.27 7.21 -4.43
CA TYR A 330 12.50 5.77 -4.50
C TYR A 330 13.91 5.43 -4.02
N PRO A 331 14.15 4.18 -3.56
CA PRO A 331 15.44 3.76 -3.05
C PRO A 331 16.58 4.02 -4.05
N HIS A 332 17.74 4.42 -3.56
CA HIS A 332 18.92 4.76 -4.35
C HIS A 332 18.67 5.83 -5.44
N PHE A 333 17.68 6.71 -5.22
CA PHE A 333 17.23 7.69 -6.22
C PHE A 333 16.84 7.05 -7.56
N TYR A 334 16.18 5.88 -7.51
CA TYR A 334 15.63 5.22 -8.69
C TYR A 334 14.60 6.16 -9.35
N LEU A 335 14.61 6.28 -10.68
CA LEU A 335 13.81 7.21 -11.48
C LEU A 335 14.00 8.72 -11.15
N ALA A 336 15.01 9.07 -10.35
CA ALA A 336 15.31 10.47 -10.04
C ALA A 336 16.33 11.07 -11.00
N ASP A 337 16.41 12.43 -11.01
CA ASP A 337 17.44 13.15 -11.75
C ASP A 337 18.83 12.66 -11.36
N LYS A 338 19.69 12.48 -12.35
CA LYS A 338 21.03 11.88 -12.17
C LYS A 338 21.91 12.69 -11.23
N SER A 339 21.73 14.01 -11.14
CA SER A 339 22.54 14.88 -10.31
C SER A 339 22.49 14.54 -8.81
N TYR A 340 21.39 13.93 -8.32
CA TYR A 340 21.33 13.47 -6.94
C TYR A 340 22.36 12.38 -6.66
N ARG A 341 22.57 11.46 -7.60
CA ARG A 341 23.53 10.36 -7.48
C ARG A 341 24.94 10.77 -7.84
N GLU A 342 25.11 11.73 -8.75
CA GLU A 342 26.41 12.19 -9.20
C GLU A 342 27.15 13.00 -8.14
N SER A 343 26.43 13.54 -7.15
CA SER A 343 27.00 14.32 -6.05
C SER A 343 27.44 13.49 -4.84
N ILE A 344 27.11 12.20 -4.80
CA ILE A 344 27.43 11.26 -3.71
C ILE A 344 27.84 9.91 -4.29
N ASP A 345 28.52 9.08 -3.50
CA ASP A 345 28.87 7.72 -3.87
C ASP A 345 28.08 6.69 -3.03
N GLY A 346 27.96 5.45 -3.54
CA GLY A 346 27.25 4.37 -2.88
C GLY A 346 25.81 4.16 -3.36
N MET A 347 25.30 4.99 -4.28
CA MET A 347 23.97 4.84 -4.85
C MET A 347 23.99 3.99 -6.11
N SER A 348 23.24 2.88 -6.09
CA SER A 348 23.15 1.91 -7.20
C SER A 348 21.69 1.53 -7.47
N PRO A 349 20.92 2.38 -8.18
CA PRO A 349 19.52 2.09 -8.47
C PRO A 349 19.37 0.86 -9.38
N ASN A 350 18.42 0.01 -9.02
CA ASN A 350 18.13 -1.21 -9.76
C ASN A 350 16.61 -1.45 -9.78
N ARG A 351 16.03 -1.61 -10.96
CA ARG A 351 14.59 -1.81 -11.12
C ARG A 351 14.08 -3.00 -10.31
N SER A 352 14.75 -4.14 -10.36
CA SER A 352 14.29 -5.36 -9.70
C SER A 352 14.28 -5.27 -8.17
N LYS A 353 15.13 -4.38 -7.59
CA LYS A 353 15.22 -4.16 -6.14
C LYS A 353 14.41 -2.96 -5.68
N HIS A 354 14.38 -1.87 -6.47
CA HIS A 354 13.95 -0.55 -6.03
C HIS A 354 12.65 -0.06 -6.68
N GLU A 355 12.00 -0.87 -7.53
CA GLU A 355 10.71 -0.56 -8.12
C GLU A 355 9.62 -0.66 -7.05
N PHE A 356 8.93 0.46 -6.78
CA PHE A 356 7.71 0.46 -5.99
C PHE A 356 6.59 -0.20 -6.79
N TYR A 357 5.90 -1.18 -6.22
CA TYR A 357 4.70 -1.74 -6.84
C TYR A 357 3.73 -2.34 -5.83
N ILE A 358 2.48 -2.43 -6.26
CA ILE A 358 1.40 -3.16 -5.60
C ILE A 358 0.70 -4.01 -6.65
N ALA A 359 0.66 -5.32 -6.44
CA ALA A 359 -0.07 -6.25 -7.29
C ALA A 359 -1.34 -6.71 -6.58
N MET A 360 -2.49 -6.61 -7.25
CA MET A 360 -3.79 -6.94 -6.67
C MET A 360 -4.67 -7.72 -7.63
N GLU A 361 -5.53 -8.56 -7.10
CA GLU A 361 -6.62 -9.19 -7.85
C GLU A 361 -7.75 -8.17 -8.05
N PRO A 362 -8.14 -7.85 -9.31
CA PRO A 362 -8.98 -6.69 -9.61
C PRO A 362 -10.45 -6.82 -9.17
N HIS A 363 -10.97 -8.04 -8.97
CA HIS A 363 -12.38 -8.26 -8.60
C HIS A 363 -12.61 -8.29 -7.10
N THR A 364 -11.63 -8.76 -6.34
CA THR A 364 -11.73 -8.92 -4.88
C THR A 364 -10.92 -7.87 -4.12
N GLY A 365 -9.98 -7.18 -4.79
CA GLY A 365 -9.06 -6.24 -4.15
C GLY A 365 -8.00 -6.91 -3.26
N ILE A 366 -7.86 -8.24 -3.32
CA ILE A 366 -6.88 -8.96 -2.51
C ILE A 366 -5.47 -8.63 -3.00
N PRO A 367 -4.56 -8.15 -2.13
CA PRO A 367 -3.17 -7.93 -2.49
C PRO A 367 -2.46 -9.26 -2.75
N LEU A 368 -1.84 -9.39 -3.93
CA LEU A 368 -1.08 -10.57 -4.34
C LEU A 368 0.39 -10.47 -3.95
N ASP A 369 1.01 -9.33 -4.26
CA ASP A 369 2.37 -9.02 -3.89
C ASP A 369 2.55 -7.51 -3.78
N VAL A 370 3.12 -7.05 -2.68
CA VAL A 370 3.32 -5.63 -2.37
C VAL A 370 4.79 -5.39 -2.08
N ARG A 371 5.36 -4.39 -2.74
CA ARG A 371 6.65 -3.78 -2.42
C ARG A 371 6.47 -2.27 -2.38
N ALA A 372 5.94 -1.76 -1.28
CA ALA A 372 5.81 -0.34 -1.05
C ALA A 372 7.10 0.19 -0.44
N GLN A 373 7.97 0.77 -1.28
CA GLN A 373 9.32 1.14 -0.88
C GLN A 373 9.64 2.60 -1.17
N LEU A 374 10.20 3.26 -0.16
CA LEU A 374 10.53 4.67 -0.17
C LEU A 374 11.86 4.90 0.56
N GLN A 375 12.58 5.94 0.15
CA GLN A 375 13.80 6.42 0.77
C GLN A 375 13.56 7.79 1.41
N ILE A 376 14.06 7.96 2.62
CA ILE A 376 14.06 9.23 3.33
C ILE A 376 15.42 9.89 3.12
N ASN A 377 15.38 11.16 2.69
CA ASN A 377 16.54 11.98 2.45
C ASN A 377 16.43 13.30 3.23
N MET A 378 17.57 13.87 3.60
CA MET A 378 17.66 15.19 4.22
C MET A 378 18.39 16.15 3.29
N LEU A 379 17.86 17.36 3.12
CA LEU A 379 18.57 18.41 2.36
C LEU A 379 19.63 19.05 3.23
N LEU A 380 20.90 18.74 2.98
CA LEU A 380 22.05 19.47 3.50
C LEU A 380 22.32 20.66 2.59
N GLN A 381 22.41 21.87 3.15
CA GLN A 381 22.73 23.09 2.39
C GLN A 381 23.39 24.13 3.29
N PRO A 382 24.09 25.11 2.72
CA PRO A 382 24.67 26.22 3.49
C PRO A 382 23.58 26.96 4.25
N ILE A 383 23.82 27.20 5.56
CA ILE A 383 22.92 27.98 6.42
C ILE A 383 23.79 29.05 7.09
N SER A 384 23.63 30.30 6.66
CA SER A 384 24.36 31.42 7.19
C SER A 384 24.08 31.66 8.68
N GLY A 385 25.12 31.89 9.46
CA GLY A 385 25.06 32.12 10.89
C GLY A 385 25.23 30.88 11.75
N PHE A 386 25.35 29.69 11.13
CA PHE A 386 25.66 28.43 11.80
C PHE A 386 26.99 27.88 11.31
N SER A 387 28.04 27.95 12.15
CA SER A 387 29.40 27.58 11.82
C SER A 387 29.53 26.19 11.20
N MET A 388 28.82 25.22 11.73
CA MET A 388 28.76 23.84 11.24
C MET A 388 28.22 23.74 9.82
N PHE A 389 27.28 24.62 9.44
CA PHE A 389 26.53 24.54 8.16
C PHE A 389 26.93 25.62 7.15
N GLU A 390 27.79 26.58 7.48
CA GLU A 390 28.16 27.69 6.56
C GLU A 390 28.86 27.22 5.28
N LYS A 391 29.69 26.18 5.38
CA LYS A 391 30.56 25.72 4.28
C LYS A 391 30.18 24.33 3.74
N VAL A 392 29.02 23.83 4.08
CA VAL A 392 28.57 22.52 3.54
C VAL A 392 28.09 22.68 2.10
N PRO A 393 28.27 21.67 1.26
CA PRO A 393 27.64 21.64 -0.08
C PRO A 393 26.14 21.49 -0.02
N LYS A 394 25.43 21.87 -1.09
CA LYS A 394 24.01 21.55 -1.25
C LYS A 394 23.88 20.13 -1.77
N LEU A 395 23.44 19.21 -0.92
CA LEU A 395 23.34 17.78 -1.19
C LEU A 395 22.03 17.20 -0.66
N MET A 396 21.52 16.20 -1.37
CA MET A 396 20.44 15.34 -0.85
C MET A 396 21.10 14.13 -0.18
N VAL A 397 21.10 14.13 1.16
CA VAL A 397 21.77 13.10 1.98
C VAL A 397 20.78 11.94 2.22
N PRO A 398 21.06 10.71 1.74
CA PRO A 398 20.23 9.56 1.99
C PRO A 398 20.38 9.09 3.43
N MET A 399 19.26 8.90 4.15
CA MET A 399 19.27 8.48 5.55
C MET A 399 18.98 6.99 5.68
N LEU A 400 17.86 6.58 5.12
CA LEU A 400 17.43 5.19 5.08
C LEU A 400 16.44 4.99 3.93
N TRP A 401 16.26 3.74 3.53
CA TRP A 401 15.09 3.35 2.79
C TRP A 401 14.44 2.12 3.43
N PHE A 402 13.18 1.94 3.15
CA PHE A 402 12.42 0.81 3.66
C PHE A 402 11.48 0.26 2.59
N THR A 403 11.14 -0.99 2.72
CA THR A 403 10.10 -1.64 1.94
C THR A 403 9.12 -2.31 2.87
N GLN A 404 7.83 -2.03 2.68
CA GLN A 404 6.76 -2.82 3.27
C GLN A 404 6.42 -3.94 2.29
N ARG A 405 6.62 -5.18 2.71
CA ARG A 405 6.37 -6.38 1.91
C ARG A 405 5.17 -7.14 2.45
N ALA A 406 4.31 -7.55 1.52
CA ALA A 406 3.22 -8.47 1.78
C ALA A 406 3.05 -9.36 0.56
N THR A 407 3.05 -10.67 0.74
CA THR A 407 2.89 -11.63 -0.37
C THR A 407 1.78 -12.61 0.01
N LEU A 408 0.86 -12.86 -0.93
CA LEU A 408 -0.25 -13.77 -0.78
C LEU A 408 0.25 -15.17 -0.44
N THR A 409 -0.29 -15.77 0.63
CA THR A 409 0.04 -17.15 0.99
C THR A 409 -0.76 -18.14 0.14
N PRO A 410 -0.28 -19.41 -0.02
CA PRO A 410 -1.03 -20.44 -0.75
C PRO A 410 -2.43 -20.70 -0.19
N GLU A 411 -2.60 -20.61 1.14
CA GLU A 411 -3.89 -20.80 1.82
C GLU A 411 -4.88 -19.72 1.44
N LEU A 412 -4.46 -18.45 1.47
CA LEU A 412 -5.29 -17.31 1.08
C LEU A 412 -5.55 -17.31 -0.44
N ALA A 413 -4.58 -17.74 -1.25
CA ALA A 413 -4.75 -17.91 -2.69
C ALA A 413 -5.87 -18.92 -3.01
N ASN A 414 -5.93 -20.04 -2.28
CA ASN A 414 -7.00 -21.03 -2.46
C ASN A 414 -8.38 -20.46 -2.10
N GLN A 415 -8.48 -19.65 -1.05
CA GLN A 415 -9.73 -18.95 -0.69
C GLN A 415 -10.14 -17.94 -1.78
N ALA A 416 -9.18 -17.17 -2.32
CA ALA A 416 -9.42 -16.25 -3.41
C ALA A 416 -9.90 -16.97 -4.68
N LYS A 417 -9.27 -18.08 -5.08
CA LYS A 417 -9.69 -18.91 -6.22
C LYS A 417 -11.13 -19.40 -6.06
N LEU A 418 -11.48 -19.87 -4.87
CA LEU A 418 -12.86 -20.33 -4.60
C LEU A 418 -13.88 -19.19 -4.76
N ALA A 419 -13.56 -18.00 -4.25
CA ALA A 419 -14.42 -16.83 -4.41
C ALA A 419 -14.57 -16.41 -5.88
N LEU A 420 -13.47 -16.42 -6.66
CA LEU A 420 -13.45 -16.09 -8.08
C LEU A 420 -14.19 -17.12 -8.96
N MET A 421 -14.20 -18.39 -8.56
CA MET A 421 -14.94 -19.46 -9.27
C MET A 421 -16.45 -19.38 -9.05
N LEU A 422 -16.90 -18.78 -7.94
CA LEU A 422 -18.30 -18.80 -7.53
C LEU A 422 -19.28 -18.27 -8.59
N PRO A 423 -19.03 -17.12 -9.27
CA PRO A 423 -19.94 -16.63 -10.31
C PRO A 423 -20.11 -17.58 -11.50
N GLY A 424 -19.02 -18.25 -11.92
CA GLY A 424 -19.04 -19.21 -13.03
C GLY A 424 -19.69 -20.55 -12.67
N LEU A 425 -19.59 -20.99 -11.41
CA LEU A 425 -19.97 -22.32 -10.99
C LEU A 425 -21.45 -22.67 -11.32
N GLY A 426 -22.36 -21.76 -10.99
CA GLY A 426 -23.77 -22.00 -11.26
C GLY A 426 -24.12 -22.02 -12.74
N ILE A 427 -23.38 -21.23 -13.56
CA ILE A 427 -23.55 -21.27 -15.02
C ILE A 427 -23.09 -22.63 -15.58
N TYR A 428 -21.94 -23.14 -15.14
CA TYR A 428 -21.48 -24.47 -15.54
C TYR A 428 -22.46 -25.59 -15.11
N ILE A 429 -22.99 -25.50 -13.90
CA ILE A 429 -24.01 -26.43 -13.39
C ILE A 429 -25.29 -26.32 -14.26
N ALA A 430 -25.73 -25.12 -14.60
CA ALA A 430 -26.91 -24.93 -15.46
C ALA A 430 -26.70 -25.53 -16.86
N ILE A 431 -25.54 -25.30 -17.49
CA ILE A 431 -25.19 -25.89 -18.78
C ILE A 431 -25.16 -27.40 -18.68
N PHE A 432 -24.58 -27.99 -17.64
CA PHE A 432 -24.51 -29.42 -17.43
C PHE A 432 -25.92 -30.07 -17.33
N PHE A 433 -26.79 -29.56 -16.46
CA PHE A 433 -28.14 -30.09 -16.32
C PHE A 433 -29.01 -29.80 -17.55
N GLY A 434 -28.85 -28.66 -18.20
CA GLY A 434 -29.55 -28.32 -19.44
C GLY A 434 -29.21 -29.28 -20.58
N THR A 435 -27.93 -29.57 -20.79
CA THR A 435 -27.46 -30.50 -21.82
C THR A 435 -27.98 -31.92 -21.56
N ILE A 436 -27.94 -32.41 -20.31
CA ILE A 436 -28.51 -33.71 -19.95
C ILE A 436 -30.03 -33.73 -20.21
N GLY A 437 -30.73 -32.69 -19.80
CA GLY A 437 -32.19 -32.59 -20.01
C GLY A 437 -32.55 -32.61 -21.49
N ILE A 438 -31.82 -31.89 -22.35
CA ILE A 438 -32.05 -31.88 -23.81
C ILE A 438 -31.76 -33.25 -24.41
N ILE A 439 -30.62 -33.88 -24.06
CA ILE A 439 -30.26 -35.21 -24.56
C ILE A 439 -31.33 -36.26 -24.18
N LEU A 440 -31.78 -36.23 -22.92
CA LEU A 440 -32.84 -37.17 -22.46
C LEU A 440 -34.16 -36.94 -23.19
N THR A 441 -34.55 -35.67 -23.37
CA THR A 441 -35.78 -35.34 -24.13
C THR A 441 -35.70 -35.83 -25.56
N GLY A 442 -34.56 -35.63 -26.24
CA GLY A 442 -34.33 -36.15 -27.60
C GLY A 442 -34.35 -37.67 -27.69
N ALA A 443 -33.68 -38.35 -26.74
CA ALA A 443 -33.61 -39.79 -26.68
C ALA A 443 -35.03 -40.42 -26.43
N PHE A 444 -35.77 -39.88 -25.47
CA PHE A 444 -37.13 -40.33 -25.22
C PHE A 444 -38.07 -40.02 -26.40
N GLY A 445 -37.95 -38.87 -27.02
CA GLY A 445 -38.68 -38.51 -28.24
C GLY A 445 -38.41 -39.47 -29.37
N TYR A 446 -37.11 -39.77 -29.65
CA TYR A 446 -36.73 -40.75 -30.67
C TYR A 446 -37.31 -42.16 -30.42
N ILE A 447 -37.16 -42.68 -29.18
CA ILE A 447 -37.68 -43.97 -28.80
C ILE A 447 -39.20 -44.01 -28.97
N TYR A 448 -39.89 -42.93 -28.61
CA TYR A 448 -41.33 -42.83 -28.74
C TYR A 448 -41.80 -42.83 -30.20
N VAL A 449 -41.20 -41.99 -31.06
CA VAL A 449 -41.52 -41.92 -32.49
C VAL A 449 -41.25 -43.26 -33.18
N ARG A 450 -40.13 -43.92 -32.88
CA ARG A 450 -39.80 -45.24 -33.42
C ARG A 450 -40.82 -46.32 -32.99
N LYS A 451 -41.21 -46.31 -31.73
CA LYS A 451 -42.23 -47.25 -31.21
C LYS A 451 -43.59 -46.99 -31.81
N TRP A 452 -43.96 -45.73 -32.06
CA TRP A 452 -45.20 -45.34 -32.71
C TRP A 452 -45.19 -45.72 -34.21
N SER A 453 -44.14 -45.45 -34.94
CA SER A 453 -43.98 -45.85 -36.35
C SER A 453 -43.99 -47.35 -36.56
N SER A 454 -43.60 -48.19 -35.58
CA SER A 454 -43.62 -49.60 -35.66
C SER A 454 -45.04 -50.24 -35.32
N GLN A 455 -45.98 -49.44 -34.82
CA GLN A 455 -47.33 -49.86 -34.45
C GLN A 455 -48.40 -49.39 -35.43
N VAL A 456 -48.10 -48.48 -36.38
CA VAL A 456 -49.04 -48.05 -37.41
C VAL A 456 -48.85 -48.92 -38.64
N PRO A 457 -49.91 -49.71 -39.09
CA PRO A 457 -49.81 -50.47 -40.31
C PRO A 457 -49.69 -49.59 -41.53
N TYR A 458 -48.80 -49.96 -42.47
CA TYR A 458 -48.44 -49.19 -43.67
C TYR A 458 -49.64 -48.78 -44.55
N GLU A 459 -50.80 -49.39 -44.38
CA GLU A 459 -52.00 -49.10 -45.12
C GLU A 459 -52.80 -47.86 -44.68
N GLU A 460 -52.56 -47.30 -43.47
CA GLU A 460 -53.21 -46.07 -43.00
C GLU A 460 -52.50 -44.80 -43.35
N LEU A 461 -51.25 -44.88 -43.86
CA LEU A 461 -50.44 -43.72 -44.27
C LEU A 461 -50.67 -43.26 -45.74
N LEU A 462 -51.50 -43.99 -46.46
CA LEU A 462 -51.88 -43.75 -47.90
C LEU A 462 -53.31 -43.29 -48.09
N ARG A 463 -54.07 -43.00 -47.08
CA ARG A 463 -55.41 -42.40 -47.11
C ARG A 463 -55.40 -40.91 -46.83
#